data_a8532117a051d06ef82fd7e743b22660
#
_entry.id   a8532117a051d06ef82fd7e743b22660
#
_cell.length_a   1.000
_cell.length_b   1.000
_cell.length_c   1.000
_cell.angle_alpha   90.00
_cell.angle_beta   90.00
_cell.angle_gamma   90.00
#
_symmetry.space_group_name_H-M   'P 1'
#
loop_
_entity.id
_entity.type
_entity.pdbx_description
1 polymer ?
#
loop_
_entity_poly.entity_id
_entity_poly.type
_entity_poly.pdbx_seq_one_letter_code
_entity_poly.pdbx_strand_id
1 'polypeptide(L)'
;MKKIIATIFLTMIFSANAQVIIGDATGTAAVKTSVLLEFAAGQNKGIIVPYVRTMPTTPTEGTILLDASTPISSRMKYYAGSVKGWVDLSGQDANLNSTTVLANFATEQPSTITETATSKAIIGAQTTAADGVLVLESTTKAMVLPTVADVQNIPSPSPGMMVYINKTGAKRLAVYNGSKWSFWKP
;
A
#
# COMPACT_ATOMS: atom_id res chain seq x y z
N MET A 1 -48.73 2.02 -13.77
CA MET A 1 -48.12 1.88 -12.45
C MET A 1 -46.97 0.85 -12.43
N LYS A 2 -47.13 -0.40 -12.87
CA LYS A 2 -46.06 -1.42 -12.85
C LYS A 2 -44.79 -1.02 -13.61
N LYS A 3 -44.89 -0.28 -14.74
CA LYS A 3 -43.73 0.20 -15.53
C LYS A 3 -42.95 1.32 -14.84
N ILE A 4 -43.65 2.20 -14.08
CA ILE A 4 -43.04 3.29 -13.34
C ILE A 4 -42.24 2.74 -12.15
N ILE A 5 -42.75 1.74 -11.45
CA ILE A 5 -42.07 1.06 -10.33
C ILE A 5 -40.79 0.37 -10.82
N ALA A 6 -40.82 -0.29 -11.98
CA ALA A 6 -39.65 -0.94 -12.57
C ALA A 6 -38.58 0.08 -12.97
N THR A 7 -38.96 1.26 -13.47
CA THR A 7 -38.00 2.35 -13.81
C THR A 7 -37.36 2.94 -12.56
N ILE A 8 -38.11 3.13 -11.48
CA ILE A 8 -37.59 3.62 -10.18
C ILE A 8 -36.61 2.59 -9.58
N PHE A 9 -36.92 1.30 -9.64
CA PHE A 9 -35.99 0.27 -9.18
C PHE A 9 -34.71 0.19 -10.03
N LEU A 10 -34.79 0.41 -11.32
CA LEU A 10 -33.62 0.39 -12.22
C LEU A 10 -32.69 1.60 -12.00
N THR A 11 -33.21 2.76 -11.60
CA THR A 11 -32.40 3.97 -11.30
C THR A 11 -31.73 3.92 -9.92
N MET A 12 -32.17 3.08 -8.99
CA MET A 12 -31.52 2.90 -7.68
C MET A 12 -30.26 2.04 -7.71
N ILE A 13 -29.96 1.36 -8.81
CA ILE A 13 -28.83 0.40 -8.89
C ILE A 13 -27.49 1.09 -9.29
N PHE A 14 -27.48 2.38 -9.63
CA PHE A 14 -26.28 3.05 -10.20
C PHE A 14 -25.45 3.90 -9.25
N SER A 15 -25.54 3.74 -7.95
CA SER A 15 -24.59 4.37 -7.02
C SER A 15 -23.61 3.33 -6.42
N ALA A 16 -22.97 2.52 -7.28
CA ALA A 16 -21.82 1.75 -6.85
C ALA A 16 -20.63 2.70 -6.67
N ASN A 17 -20.44 3.22 -5.46
CA ASN A 17 -19.19 3.86 -5.11
C ASN A 17 -18.08 2.79 -5.16
N ALA A 18 -17.16 2.91 -6.12
CA ALA A 18 -16.03 1.99 -6.29
C ALA A 18 -14.94 2.20 -5.22
N GLN A 19 -15.33 2.64 -4.03
CA GLN A 19 -14.45 2.84 -2.90
C GLN A 19 -14.34 1.56 -2.09
N VAL A 20 -13.12 1.17 -1.74
CA VAL A 20 -12.84 0.03 -0.85
C VAL A 20 -12.37 0.56 0.50
N ILE A 21 -13.00 0.08 1.59
CA ILE A 21 -12.59 0.36 2.97
C ILE A 21 -12.15 -0.96 3.59
N ILE A 22 -10.96 -0.97 4.18
CA ILE A 22 -10.40 -2.16 4.83
C ILE A 22 -10.33 -1.90 6.33
N GLY A 23 -11.01 -2.76 7.09
CA GLY A 23 -10.91 -2.82 8.57
C GLY A 23 -12.10 -2.26 9.33
N ASP A 24 -12.96 -1.43 8.71
CA ASP A 24 -14.24 -0.99 9.28
C ASP A 24 -15.25 -0.60 8.19
N ALA A 25 -16.39 -0.04 8.61
CA ALA A 25 -17.46 0.37 7.72
C ALA A 25 -17.31 1.82 7.20
N THR A 26 -16.49 2.65 7.83
CA THR A 26 -16.46 4.10 7.60
C THR A 26 -15.12 4.62 7.08
N GLY A 27 -14.02 3.95 7.36
CA GLY A 27 -12.66 4.38 7.02
C GLY A 27 -12.22 5.64 7.78
N THR A 28 -11.14 6.26 7.33
CA THR A 28 -10.47 7.38 7.99
C THR A 28 -10.83 8.74 7.37
N ALA A 29 -11.07 8.80 6.07
CA ALA A 29 -11.29 10.05 5.36
C ALA A 29 -12.71 10.60 5.60
N ALA A 30 -12.82 11.87 6.01
CA ALA A 30 -14.10 12.54 6.17
C ALA A 30 -14.79 12.83 4.82
N VAL A 31 -14.00 13.12 3.77
CA VAL A 31 -14.47 13.35 2.39
C VAL A 31 -13.98 12.22 1.51
N LYS A 32 -14.90 11.50 0.89
CA LYS A 32 -14.63 10.25 0.14
C LYS A 32 -14.47 10.47 -1.38
N THR A 33 -14.73 11.64 -1.90
CA THR A 33 -14.82 11.91 -3.35
C THR A 33 -13.56 11.52 -4.13
N SER A 34 -12.38 11.73 -3.53
CA SER A 34 -11.08 11.43 -4.13
C SER A 34 -10.42 10.17 -3.56
N VAL A 35 -11.18 9.32 -2.84
CA VAL A 35 -10.66 8.11 -2.20
C VAL A 35 -11.08 6.88 -2.99
N LEU A 36 -10.13 6.04 -3.36
CA LEU A 36 -10.34 4.75 -4.00
C LEU A 36 -10.20 3.59 -3.01
N LEU A 37 -9.16 3.65 -2.18
CA LEU A 37 -8.85 2.67 -1.14
C LEU A 37 -8.47 3.40 0.14
N GLU A 38 -9.05 2.99 1.27
CA GLU A 38 -8.68 3.51 2.58
C GLU A 38 -8.72 2.43 3.67
N PHE A 39 -8.20 2.75 4.84
CA PHE A 39 -8.06 1.83 5.95
C PHE A 39 -8.73 2.38 7.20
N ALA A 40 -9.17 1.47 8.10
CA ALA A 40 -9.75 1.81 9.38
C ALA A 40 -8.85 2.71 10.22
N ALA A 41 -9.44 3.66 10.93
CA ALA A 41 -8.72 4.50 11.89
C ALA A 41 -8.37 3.74 13.18
N GLY A 42 -7.32 4.18 13.88
CA GLY A 42 -7.00 3.75 15.25
C GLY A 42 -6.49 2.32 15.41
N GLN A 43 -6.18 1.62 14.33
CA GLN A 43 -5.73 0.22 14.37
C GLN A 43 -4.24 0.05 14.74
N ASN A 44 -3.45 1.12 14.71
CA ASN A 44 -1.99 1.08 14.90
C ASN A 44 -1.29 0.04 14.01
N LYS A 45 -1.77 -0.10 12.78
CA LYS A 45 -1.28 -1.01 11.74
C LYS A 45 -0.92 -0.22 10.49
N GLY A 46 -0.08 -0.80 9.64
CA GLY A 46 0.31 -0.23 8.35
C GLY A 46 -0.01 -1.17 7.20
N ILE A 47 0.28 -0.73 5.99
CA ILE A 47 0.35 -1.58 4.81
C ILE A 47 1.77 -2.14 4.75
N ILE A 48 1.92 -3.44 4.46
CA ILE A 48 3.19 -4.07 4.17
C ILE A 48 3.28 -4.28 2.67
N VAL A 49 4.30 -3.71 2.03
CA VAL A 49 4.54 -3.90 0.59
C VAL A 49 5.31 -5.19 0.32
N PRO A 50 5.27 -5.72 -0.92
CA PRO A 50 6.01 -6.92 -1.28
C PRO A 50 7.53 -6.80 -1.03
N TYR A 51 8.14 -7.87 -0.53
CA TYR A 51 9.60 -8.02 -0.40
C TYR A 51 10.12 -8.66 -1.68
N VAL A 52 10.83 -7.90 -2.48
CA VAL A 52 11.27 -8.32 -3.81
C VAL A 52 12.72 -8.78 -3.76
N ARG A 53 12.96 -10.06 -4.06
CA ARG A 53 14.31 -10.65 -4.11
C ARG A 53 14.99 -10.50 -5.45
N THR A 54 14.19 -10.32 -6.51
CA THR A 54 14.68 -10.01 -7.87
C THR A 54 13.91 -8.81 -8.37
N MET A 55 14.60 -7.70 -8.63
CA MET A 55 13.96 -6.46 -9.05
C MET A 55 13.23 -6.66 -10.38
N PRO A 56 11.99 -6.13 -10.52
CA PRO A 56 11.25 -6.15 -11.77
C PRO A 56 12.04 -5.48 -12.90
N THR A 57 12.08 -6.11 -14.08
CA THR A 57 12.78 -5.60 -15.27
C THR A 57 11.99 -4.54 -16.02
N THR A 58 10.66 -4.61 -15.96
CA THR A 58 9.73 -3.69 -16.63
C THR A 58 8.68 -3.17 -15.64
N PRO A 59 9.09 -2.45 -14.57
CA PRO A 59 8.14 -1.97 -13.56
C PRO A 59 7.22 -0.88 -14.13
N THR A 60 5.98 -0.87 -13.66
CA THR A 60 5.04 0.23 -13.94
C THR A 60 5.37 1.43 -13.04
N GLU A 61 5.24 2.65 -13.55
CA GLU A 61 5.40 3.88 -12.77
C GLU A 61 4.47 3.88 -11.54
N GLY A 62 5.00 4.29 -10.39
CA GLY A 62 4.27 4.24 -9.13
C GLY A 62 4.38 2.90 -8.38
N THR A 63 5.02 1.87 -8.93
CA THR A 63 5.29 0.62 -8.20
C THR A 63 6.08 0.90 -6.93
N ILE A 64 5.61 0.37 -5.78
CA ILE A 64 6.27 0.50 -4.47
C ILE A 64 6.60 -0.91 -3.95
N LEU A 65 7.81 -1.09 -3.44
CA LEU A 65 8.29 -2.38 -2.90
C LEU A 65 9.39 -2.20 -1.85
N LEU A 66 9.66 -3.27 -1.10
CA LEU A 66 10.88 -3.43 -0.33
C LEU A 66 11.89 -4.22 -1.17
N ASP A 67 12.96 -3.56 -1.62
CA ASP A 67 14.07 -4.21 -2.31
C ASP A 67 14.88 -5.03 -1.30
N ALA A 68 14.72 -6.34 -1.37
CA ALA A 68 15.44 -7.34 -0.59
C ALA A 68 16.39 -8.17 -1.46
N SER A 69 16.76 -7.70 -2.66
CA SER A 69 17.72 -8.36 -3.55
C SER A 69 19.10 -8.50 -2.90
N THR A 70 19.44 -7.56 -2.02
CA THR A 70 20.60 -7.63 -1.13
C THR A 70 20.11 -7.53 0.31
N PRO A 71 19.85 -8.65 1.01
CA PRO A 71 19.19 -8.65 2.31
C PRO A 71 19.90 -7.86 3.42
N ILE A 72 21.21 -7.65 3.31
CA ILE A 72 21.99 -6.86 4.28
C ILE A 72 21.86 -5.34 4.07
N SER A 73 21.30 -4.91 2.94
CA SER A 73 21.14 -3.49 2.58
C SER A 73 19.77 -3.22 1.94
N SER A 74 18.72 -3.81 2.52
CA SER A 74 17.35 -3.67 2.02
C SER A 74 16.82 -2.26 2.17
N ARG A 75 16.02 -1.80 1.16
CA ARG A 75 15.47 -0.45 1.10
C ARG A 75 14.05 -0.42 0.58
N MET A 76 13.22 0.44 1.14
CA MET A 76 11.93 0.80 0.54
C MET A 76 12.16 1.65 -0.70
N LYS A 77 11.55 1.28 -1.83
CA LYS A 77 11.72 1.98 -3.11
C LYS A 77 10.38 2.19 -3.81
N TYR A 78 10.31 3.24 -4.64
CA TYR A 78 9.27 3.38 -5.65
C TYR A 78 9.88 3.62 -7.03
N TYR A 79 9.18 3.21 -8.08
CA TYR A 79 9.61 3.43 -9.45
C TYR A 79 9.02 4.74 -9.99
N ALA A 80 9.89 5.68 -10.36
CA ALA A 80 9.53 7.01 -10.84
C ALA A 80 9.63 7.16 -12.36
N GLY A 81 9.51 6.03 -13.09
CA GLY A 81 9.58 5.99 -14.54
C GLY A 81 11.00 5.81 -15.08
N SER A 82 11.10 5.62 -16.41
CA SER A 82 12.34 5.27 -17.11
C SER A 82 13.47 6.29 -16.99
N VAL A 83 13.14 7.57 -16.74
CA VAL A 83 14.14 8.64 -16.63
C VAL A 83 14.83 8.64 -15.26
N LYS A 84 14.06 8.45 -14.17
CA LYS A 84 14.58 8.48 -12.79
C LYS A 84 14.88 7.10 -12.24
N GLY A 85 14.23 6.05 -12.76
CA GLY A 85 14.37 4.70 -12.26
C GLY A 85 13.77 4.52 -10.86
N TRP A 86 14.40 3.64 -10.07
CA TRP A 86 14.04 3.38 -8.69
C TRP A 86 14.56 4.45 -7.73
N VAL A 87 13.67 5.02 -6.95
CA VAL A 87 13.97 6.06 -5.95
C VAL A 87 13.83 5.46 -4.55
N ASP A 88 14.83 5.69 -3.71
CA ASP A 88 14.84 5.24 -2.32
C ASP A 88 13.92 6.10 -1.44
N LEU A 89 13.03 5.44 -0.70
CA LEU A 89 12.14 6.04 0.29
C LEU A 89 12.68 5.93 1.72
N SER A 90 13.59 4.98 1.98
CA SER A 90 14.06 4.71 3.34
C SER A 90 15.26 5.55 3.76
N GLY A 91 16.05 6.08 2.81
CA GLY A 91 17.22 6.91 3.08
C GLY A 91 18.37 6.21 3.83
N GLN A 92 18.17 4.95 4.24
CA GLN A 92 19.11 4.13 5.00
C GLN A 92 18.86 2.65 4.79
N ASP A 93 19.90 1.83 4.95
CA ASP A 93 19.83 0.38 4.80
C ASP A 93 19.16 -0.29 5.99
N ALA A 94 18.54 -1.46 5.72
CA ALA A 94 18.15 -2.42 6.74
C ALA A 94 18.82 -3.76 6.48
N ASN A 95 19.38 -4.37 7.53
CA ASN A 95 19.89 -5.73 7.45
C ASN A 95 18.79 -6.72 7.83
N LEU A 96 18.15 -7.32 6.83
CA LEU A 96 17.11 -8.35 7.01
C LEU A 96 17.67 -9.71 7.43
N ASN A 97 18.99 -9.90 7.42
CA ASN A 97 19.65 -11.12 7.92
C ASN A 97 19.90 -11.10 9.44
N SER A 98 19.52 -10.04 10.16
CA SER A 98 19.56 -10.09 11.61
C SER A 98 18.56 -11.13 12.14
N THR A 99 18.90 -11.80 13.23
CA THR A 99 18.09 -12.92 13.76
C THR A 99 16.63 -12.55 14.03
N THR A 100 16.37 -11.33 14.45
CA THR A 100 15.01 -10.83 14.72
C THR A 100 14.25 -10.49 13.44
N VAL A 101 14.91 -9.81 12.48
CA VAL A 101 14.27 -9.39 11.22
C VAL A 101 14.17 -10.54 10.23
N LEU A 102 15.16 -11.47 10.22
CA LEU A 102 15.14 -12.65 9.36
C LEU A 102 13.96 -13.57 9.66
N ALA A 103 13.58 -13.74 10.92
CA ALA A 103 12.41 -14.52 11.29
C ALA A 103 11.13 -13.92 10.68
N ASN A 104 10.95 -12.61 10.79
CA ASN A 104 9.81 -11.90 10.21
C ASN A 104 9.81 -11.99 8.66
N PHE A 105 10.96 -11.77 8.04
CA PHE A 105 11.12 -11.84 6.60
C PHE A 105 10.80 -13.23 6.03
N ALA A 106 11.33 -14.28 6.64
CA ALA A 106 11.09 -15.66 6.23
C ALA A 106 9.65 -16.12 6.48
N THR A 107 9.02 -15.61 7.54
CA THR A 107 7.66 -15.98 7.93
C THR A 107 6.60 -15.20 7.14
N GLU A 108 6.80 -13.92 6.94
CA GLU A 108 5.81 -13.05 6.30
C GLU A 108 5.77 -13.21 4.78
N GLN A 109 6.92 -13.40 4.14
CA GLN A 109 7.01 -13.60 2.68
C GLN A 109 8.04 -14.73 2.36
N PRO A 110 7.68 -15.99 2.62
CA PRO A 110 8.58 -17.11 2.42
C PRO A 110 8.93 -17.31 0.93
N SER A 111 10.17 -17.73 0.67
CA SER A 111 10.66 -17.96 -0.69
C SER A 111 10.03 -19.18 -1.38
N THR A 112 9.28 -19.99 -0.64
CA THR A 112 8.57 -21.19 -1.15
C THR A 112 7.24 -20.86 -1.82
N ILE A 113 6.71 -19.65 -1.66
CA ILE A 113 5.49 -19.24 -2.35
C ILE A 113 5.82 -18.94 -3.81
N THR A 114 5.18 -19.70 -4.71
CA THR A 114 5.29 -19.47 -6.15
C THR A 114 4.25 -18.43 -6.58
N GLU A 115 4.74 -17.38 -7.19
CA GLU A 115 3.88 -16.34 -7.76
C GLU A 115 3.18 -16.85 -9.03
N THR A 116 1.87 -16.58 -9.13
CA THR A 116 1.12 -16.82 -10.36
C THR A 116 1.08 -15.52 -11.17
N ALA A 117 1.66 -15.52 -12.35
CA ALA A 117 1.84 -14.31 -13.19
C ALA A 117 0.56 -13.50 -13.48
N THR A 118 -0.62 -14.13 -13.39
CA THR A 118 -1.91 -13.50 -13.63
C THR A 118 -2.64 -13.11 -12.33
N SER A 119 -2.13 -13.50 -11.17
CA SER A 119 -2.78 -13.22 -9.88
C SER A 119 -2.54 -11.77 -9.47
N LYS A 120 -3.58 -10.95 -9.59
CA LYS A 120 -3.56 -9.57 -9.13
C LYS A 120 -4.95 -9.13 -8.62
N ALA A 121 -4.96 -8.20 -7.67
CA ALA A 121 -6.16 -7.48 -7.26
C ALA A 121 -6.19 -6.11 -7.96
N ILE A 122 -7.32 -5.78 -8.60
CA ILE A 122 -7.53 -4.49 -9.25
C ILE A 122 -8.67 -3.79 -8.53
N ILE A 123 -8.46 -2.56 -8.09
CA ILE A 123 -9.49 -1.72 -7.48
C ILE A 123 -9.69 -0.49 -8.36
N GLY A 124 -10.92 -0.25 -8.78
CA GLY A 124 -11.32 0.92 -9.58
C GLY A 124 -11.55 0.65 -11.06
N ALA A 125 -11.07 -0.49 -11.60
CA ALA A 125 -11.32 -0.92 -12.98
C ALA A 125 -11.50 -2.43 -13.07
N GLN A 126 -12.00 -2.92 -14.21
CA GLN A 126 -12.11 -4.36 -14.49
C GLN A 126 -10.79 -4.95 -14.99
N THR A 127 -9.98 -4.16 -15.67
CA THR A 127 -8.69 -4.57 -16.25
C THR A 127 -7.65 -3.48 -16.02
N THR A 128 -6.38 -3.87 -16.07
CA THR A 128 -5.24 -2.96 -16.00
C THR A 128 -4.11 -3.43 -16.91
N ALA A 129 -3.38 -2.51 -17.50
CA ALA A 129 -2.13 -2.76 -18.19
C ALA A 129 -0.92 -2.76 -17.24
N ALA A 130 -1.10 -2.28 -16.00
CA ALA A 130 -0.04 -2.23 -15.01
C ALA A 130 0.30 -3.63 -14.50
N ASP A 131 1.58 -3.86 -14.22
CA ASP A 131 2.08 -5.06 -13.58
C ASP A 131 2.26 -4.84 -12.08
N GLY A 132 1.63 -5.70 -11.26
CA GLY A 132 1.64 -5.57 -9.81
C GLY A 132 0.59 -6.47 -9.15
N VAL A 133 0.82 -6.85 -7.88
CA VAL A 133 -0.10 -7.71 -7.11
C VAL A 133 -1.36 -6.98 -6.62
N LEU A 134 -1.27 -5.69 -6.38
CA LEU A 134 -2.38 -4.80 -6.09
C LEU A 134 -2.26 -3.55 -6.96
N VAL A 135 -3.24 -3.32 -7.82
CA VAL A 135 -3.27 -2.17 -8.73
C VAL A 135 -4.49 -1.30 -8.43
N LEU A 136 -4.26 -0.03 -8.21
CA LEU A 136 -5.29 0.97 -7.96
C LEU A 136 -5.47 1.81 -9.23
N GLU A 137 -6.55 1.52 -9.99
CA GLU A 137 -6.85 2.19 -11.26
C GLU A 137 -7.85 3.32 -11.07
N SER A 138 -7.35 4.55 -11.14
CA SER A 138 -8.20 5.74 -11.14
C SER A 138 -7.46 6.96 -11.66
N THR A 139 -8.16 7.82 -12.36
CA THR A 139 -7.64 9.12 -12.83
C THR A 139 -7.91 10.26 -11.85
N THR A 140 -8.77 10.04 -10.84
CA THR A 140 -9.25 11.12 -9.95
C THR A 140 -9.23 10.74 -8.47
N LYS A 141 -9.01 9.46 -8.13
CA LYS A 141 -9.05 8.96 -6.76
C LYS A 141 -7.70 8.36 -6.36
N ALA A 142 -7.38 8.40 -5.09
CA ALA A 142 -6.14 7.89 -4.53
C ALA A 142 -6.37 6.96 -3.34
N MET A 143 -5.31 6.36 -2.83
CA MET A 143 -5.30 5.59 -1.60
C MET A 143 -5.06 6.52 -0.41
N VAL A 144 -5.82 6.33 0.66
CA VAL A 144 -5.54 6.90 1.97
C VAL A 144 -4.85 5.84 2.82
N LEU A 145 -3.61 6.09 3.21
CA LEU A 145 -2.81 5.18 4.03
C LEU A 145 -3.43 4.99 5.42
N PRO A 146 -3.16 3.85 6.09
CA PRO A 146 -3.45 3.71 7.51
C PRO A 146 -2.86 4.87 8.30
N THR A 147 -3.67 5.49 9.17
CA THR A 147 -3.25 6.64 9.97
C THR A 147 -2.95 6.24 11.41
N VAL A 148 -1.85 6.72 11.93
CA VAL A 148 -1.42 6.51 13.32
C VAL A 148 -1.08 7.86 13.96
N ALA A 149 -1.24 7.96 15.27
CA ALA A 149 -0.82 9.15 16.02
C ALA A 149 0.71 9.23 16.11
N ASP A 150 1.37 8.09 16.28
CA ASP A 150 2.83 7.97 16.33
C ASP A 150 3.24 6.55 15.92
N VAL A 151 4.40 6.40 15.27
CA VAL A 151 4.93 5.08 14.88
C VAL A 151 5.31 4.22 16.09
N GLN A 152 5.57 4.84 17.25
CA GLN A 152 5.82 4.13 18.50
C GLN A 152 4.60 3.35 19.01
N ASN A 153 3.40 3.69 18.55
CA ASN A 153 2.17 2.98 18.88
C ASN A 153 1.99 1.69 18.08
N ILE A 154 2.87 1.41 17.12
CA ILE A 154 2.81 0.20 16.31
C ILE A 154 3.66 -0.88 16.98
N PRO A 155 3.05 -1.95 17.53
CA PRO A 155 3.82 -3.03 18.08
C PRO A 155 4.47 -3.85 16.96
N SER A 156 5.77 -4.13 17.08
CA SER A 156 6.50 -5.02 16.17
C SER A 156 6.29 -4.68 14.68
N PRO A 157 6.71 -3.48 14.21
CA PRO A 157 6.52 -3.12 12.81
C PRO A 157 7.29 -4.07 11.88
N SER A 158 6.64 -4.55 10.83
CA SER A 158 7.28 -5.41 9.83
C SER A 158 8.05 -4.60 8.80
N PRO A 159 9.15 -5.14 8.24
CA PRO A 159 9.81 -4.53 7.08
C PRO A 159 8.82 -4.21 5.96
N GLY A 160 9.01 -3.11 5.25
CA GLY A 160 8.09 -2.70 4.18
C GLY A 160 6.80 -2.02 4.67
N MET A 161 6.64 -1.77 5.96
CA MET A 161 5.44 -1.12 6.47
C MET A 161 5.39 0.37 6.10
N MET A 162 4.20 0.83 5.69
CA MET A 162 3.88 2.22 5.37
C MET A 162 2.69 2.70 6.17
N VAL A 163 2.78 3.91 6.72
CA VAL A 163 1.71 4.58 7.47
C VAL A 163 1.77 6.09 7.28
N TYR A 164 0.66 6.77 7.57
CA TYR A 164 0.61 8.22 7.67
C TYR A 164 0.48 8.65 9.14
N ILE A 165 1.39 9.49 9.62
CA ILE A 165 1.32 10.08 10.96
C ILE A 165 0.41 11.31 10.87
N ASN A 166 -0.71 11.31 11.63
CA ASN A 166 -1.68 12.41 11.64
C ASN A 166 -1.55 13.36 12.85
N LYS A 167 -0.49 13.21 13.65
CA LYS A 167 -0.24 14.07 14.82
C LYS A 167 -0.15 15.53 14.43
N THR A 168 -0.88 16.39 15.14
CA THR A 168 -0.87 17.84 14.91
C THR A 168 0.56 18.39 14.99
N GLY A 169 0.94 19.19 13.99
CA GLY A 169 2.29 19.76 13.86
C GLY A 169 3.38 18.77 13.40
N ALA A 170 3.04 17.49 13.18
CA ALA A 170 3.98 16.45 12.80
C ALA A 170 3.45 15.50 11.72
N LYS A 171 2.49 15.97 10.90
CA LYS A 171 1.92 15.18 9.80
C LYS A 171 2.98 14.80 8.79
N ARG A 172 3.08 13.50 8.44
CA ARG A 172 4.10 13.01 7.50
C ARG A 172 3.84 11.56 7.07
N LEU A 173 4.36 11.19 5.92
CA LEU A 173 4.51 9.78 5.54
C LEU A 173 5.63 9.16 6.37
N ALA A 174 5.45 7.92 6.81
CA ALA A 174 6.49 7.11 7.44
C ALA A 174 6.59 5.74 6.76
N VAL A 175 7.81 5.29 6.50
CA VAL A 175 8.12 3.96 5.97
C VAL A 175 9.13 3.26 6.87
N TYR A 176 8.94 1.96 7.09
CA TYR A 176 9.83 1.13 7.90
C TYR A 176 10.57 0.13 7.01
N ASN A 177 11.89 0.14 7.04
CA ASN A 177 12.72 -0.73 6.20
C ASN A 177 13.12 -2.06 6.87
N GLY A 178 12.65 -2.31 8.09
CA GLY A 178 13.00 -3.47 8.91
C GLY A 178 13.99 -3.18 10.03
N SER A 179 14.57 -1.97 10.05
CA SER A 179 15.50 -1.52 11.09
C SER A 179 15.12 -0.16 11.65
N LYS A 180 14.72 0.75 10.78
CA LYS A 180 14.44 2.16 11.15
C LYS A 180 13.26 2.71 10.37
N TRP A 181 12.58 3.68 11.00
CA TRP A 181 11.57 4.51 10.35
C TRP A 181 12.23 5.68 9.62
N SER A 182 11.81 5.90 8.39
CA SER A 182 12.12 7.09 7.60
C SER A 182 10.88 7.93 7.40
N PHE A 183 11.03 9.25 7.47
CA PHE A 183 9.94 10.20 7.53
C PHE A 183 10.03 11.20 6.38
N TRP A 184 8.93 11.34 5.65
CA TRP A 184 8.79 12.32 4.57
C TRP A 184 7.85 13.43 5.02
N LYS A 185 8.41 14.61 5.21
CA LYS A 185 7.69 15.83 5.58
C LYS A 185 7.44 16.64 4.31
N PRO A 186 6.20 17.22 4.15
CA PRO A 186 5.94 18.20 3.10
C PRO A 186 6.80 19.45 3.27
#